data_f5d988d72edfb8f62f133fb06862a2ee
#
_entry.id   f5d988d72edfb8f62f133fb06862a2ee
#
_cell.length_a   1.000
_cell.length_b   1.000
_cell.length_c   1.000
_cell.angle_alpha   90.00
_cell.angle_beta   90.00
_cell.angle_gamma   90.00
#
_symmetry.space_group_name_H-M   'P 1'
#
loop_
_entity.id
_entity.type
_entity.pdbx_description
1 polymer ?
#
loop_
_entity_poly.entity_id
_entity_poly.type
_entity_poly.pdbx_seq_one_letter_code
_entity_poly.pdbx_strand_id
1 'polypeptide(L)'
;MKNHVMLDLETLSTKTNATILTLGAVRFDPLGNDPIEEKDKLYIKIDLDSCADLDLHIDDNTIEWWAKQSPEAQEEAFGEEGRLSATDAFTQLYKFCWGASCFWSNGAGFDIVVCDTYFDRIQKAAPWKYWAVRDVRTIFDLGIDPKMPQVTAHNAVEDAVAQAIGVQNVSQVLMEHGITPFKKYK
;
A
#
# COMPACT_ATOMS: atom_id res chain seq x y z
N MET A 1 -16.45 8.26 -6.84
CA MET A 1 -16.07 8.77 -5.48
C MET A 1 -14.88 7.96 -5.02
N LYS A 2 -13.73 8.61 -4.68
CA LYS A 2 -12.47 7.96 -4.27
C LYS A 2 -12.59 7.36 -2.86
N ASN A 3 -13.29 6.24 -2.76
CA ASN A 3 -13.58 5.54 -1.50
C ASN A 3 -12.88 4.18 -1.37
N HIS A 4 -11.97 3.86 -2.29
CA HIS A 4 -11.02 2.76 -2.15
C HIS A 4 -9.63 3.31 -1.79
N VAL A 5 -8.85 2.53 -1.07
CA VAL A 5 -7.46 2.85 -0.71
C VAL A 5 -6.57 1.74 -1.24
N MET A 6 -5.52 2.09 -1.96
CA MET A 6 -4.41 1.23 -2.34
C MET A 6 -3.28 1.46 -1.36
N LEU A 7 -2.64 0.40 -0.89
CA LEU A 7 -1.51 0.38 0.03
C LEU A 7 -0.33 -0.34 -0.61
N ASP A 8 0.86 0.18 -0.36
CA ASP A 8 2.12 -0.48 -0.69
C ASP A 8 3.14 -0.20 0.41
N LEU A 9 4.04 -1.15 0.69
CA LEU A 9 5.02 -1.08 1.76
C LEU A 9 6.41 -1.42 1.26
N GLU A 10 7.40 -0.64 1.70
CA GLU A 10 8.79 -1.06 1.66
C GLU A 10 9.23 -1.55 3.04
N THR A 11 9.85 -2.72 3.09
CA THR A 11 10.09 -3.42 4.36
C THR A 11 11.50 -4.00 4.46
N LEU A 12 11.91 -4.33 5.69
CA LEU A 12 13.15 -5.03 6.00
C LEU A 12 12.99 -6.55 6.16
N SER A 13 11.82 -7.10 5.79
CA SER A 13 11.56 -8.54 5.86
C SER A 13 10.38 -8.92 4.96
N THR A 14 10.26 -10.19 4.63
CA THR A 14 9.11 -10.77 3.93
C THR A 14 8.13 -11.48 4.86
N LYS A 15 8.31 -11.36 6.18
CA LYS A 15 7.39 -11.93 7.18
C LYS A 15 6.24 -10.98 7.50
N THR A 16 5.17 -11.53 8.03
CA THR A 16 3.94 -10.77 8.40
C THR A 16 4.14 -9.78 9.55
N ASN A 17 5.25 -9.87 10.27
CA ASN A 17 5.68 -8.88 11.27
C ASN A 17 6.92 -8.10 10.79
N ALA A 18 7.05 -7.86 9.50
CA ALA A 18 8.17 -7.12 8.92
C ALA A 18 8.28 -5.70 9.48
N THR A 19 9.51 -5.25 9.69
CA THR A 19 9.77 -3.83 9.95
C THR A 19 9.56 -3.02 8.68
N ILE A 20 8.68 -2.01 8.73
CA ILE A 20 8.36 -1.14 7.60
C ILE A 20 9.35 0.03 7.55
N LEU A 21 9.92 0.27 6.36
CA LEU A 21 10.73 1.45 6.05
C LEU A 21 9.84 2.63 5.63
N THR A 22 8.99 2.38 4.62
CA THR A 22 8.08 3.38 4.08
C THR A 22 6.70 2.78 3.79
N LEU A 23 5.69 3.62 3.85
CA LEU A 23 4.30 3.28 3.59
C LEU A 23 3.72 4.28 2.59
N GLY A 24 3.19 3.78 1.49
CA GLY A 24 2.42 4.51 0.50
C GLY A 24 0.94 4.16 0.58
N ALA A 25 0.07 5.15 0.51
CA ALA A 25 -1.37 4.93 0.39
C ALA A 25 -2.00 5.92 -0.57
N VAL A 26 -2.94 5.46 -1.40
CA VAL A 26 -3.66 6.34 -2.34
C VAL A 26 -5.15 6.07 -2.31
N ARG A 27 -5.93 7.16 -2.32
CA ARG A 27 -7.38 7.11 -2.52
C ARG A 27 -7.70 7.13 -4.00
N PHE A 28 -8.54 6.21 -4.44
CA PHE A 28 -8.95 6.14 -5.83
C PHE A 28 -10.41 5.65 -5.99
N ASP A 29 -10.96 5.87 -7.17
CA ASP A 29 -12.22 5.26 -7.60
C ASP A 29 -11.89 4.15 -8.61
N PRO A 30 -12.10 2.87 -8.31
CA PRO A 30 -11.71 1.79 -9.22
C PRO A 30 -12.51 1.78 -10.53
N LEU A 31 -13.64 2.49 -10.59
CA LEU A 31 -14.49 2.61 -11.80
C LEU A 31 -14.33 3.97 -12.48
N GLY A 32 -13.57 4.88 -11.88
CA GLY A 32 -13.32 6.22 -12.41
C GLY A 32 -12.04 6.28 -13.24
N ASN A 33 -11.88 7.41 -13.95
CA ASN A 33 -10.66 7.77 -14.70
C ASN A 33 -10.07 9.08 -14.16
N ASP A 34 -10.59 9.59 -13.05
CA ASP A 34 -10.10 10.83 -12.46
C ASP A 34 -8.64 10.67 -12.03
N PRO A 35 -7.77 11.63 -12.34
CA PRO A 35 -6.38 11.61 -11.90
C PRO A 35 -6.29 11.48 -10.38
N ILE A 36 -5.28 10.73 -9.93
CA ILE A 36 -4.89 10.69 -8.52
C ILE A 36 -4.07 11.95 -8.25
N GLU A 37 -4.63 12.85 -7.45
CA GLU A 37 -4.00 14.13 -7.11
C GLU A 37 -3.19 14.00 -5.81
N GLU A 38 -2.37 15.00 -5.51
CA GLU A 38 -1.51 14.99 -4.31
C GLU A 38 -2.32 14.82 -2.99
N LYS A 39 -3.49 15.46 -2.91
CA LYS A 39 -4.42 15.31 -1.77
C LYS A 39 -4.97 13.90 -1.57
N ASP A 40 -4.88 13.04 -2.58
CA ASP A 40 -5.34 11.65 -2.57
C ASP A 40 -4.23 10.69 -2.14
N LYS A 41 -3.05 11.19 -1.85
CA LYS A 41 -1.86 10.42 -1.50
C LYS A 41 -1.48 10.60 -0.04
N LEU A 42 -0.92 9.56 0.53
CA LEU A 42 -0.23 9.58 1.82
C LEU A 42 1.09 8.85 1.64
N TYR A 43 2.19 9.49 1.99
CA TYR A 43 3.50 8.87 2.04
C TYR A 43 4.12 9.09 3.42
N ILE A 44 4.62 8.02 4.02
CA ILE A 44 5.18 8.04 5.37
C ILE A 44 6.48 7.24 5.39
N LYS A 45 7.53 7.83 5.94
CA LYS A 45 8.75 7.14 6.38
C LYS A 45 8.63 6.82 7.87
N ILE A 46 8.90 5.57 8.28
CA ILE A 46 8.78 5.15 9.67
C ILE A 46 10.12 5.23 10.36
N ASP A 47 10.17 5.83 11.52
CA ASP A 47 11.33 5.85 12.41
C ASP A 47 11.57 4.44 12.98
N LEU A 48 12.70 3.84 12.61
CA LEU A 48 13.05 2.47 12.98
C LEU A 48 13.29 2.32 14.49
N ASP A 49 13.84 3.34 15.15
CA ASP A 49 14.04 3.31 16.59
C ASP A 49 12.72 3.20 17.35
N SER A 50 11.66 3.81 16.81
CA SER A 50 10.30 3.70 17.37
C SER A 50 9.69 2.29 17.26
N CYS A 51 10.30 1.43 16.46
CA CYS A 51 9.86 0.05 16.24
C CYS A 51 10.52 -0.96 17.20
N ALA A 52 11.53 -0.54 17.97
CA ALA A 52 12.38 -1.44 18.78
C ALA A 52 11.56 -2.30 19.77
N ASP A 53 10.51 -1.75 20.38
CA ASP A 53 9.68 -2.45 21.37
C ASP A 53 8.45 -3.16 20.76
N LEU A 54 8.31 -3.15 19.44
CA LEU A 54 7.14 -3.70 18.74
C LEU A 54 7.31 -5.18 18.31
N ASP A 55 8.42 -5.82 18.63
CA ASP A 55 8.72 -7.22 18.26
C ASP A 55 8.54 -7.45 16.75
N LEU A 56 9.15 -6.60 15.94
CA LEU A 56 9.11 -6.64 14.48
C LEU A 56 10.36 -7.34 13.94
N HIS A 57 10.23 -7.92 12.75
CA HIS A 57 11.27 -8.74 12.14
C HIS A 57 12.06 -7.95 11.10
N ILE A 58 13.37 -8.08 11.20
CA ILE A 58 14.37 -7.64 10.20
C ILE A 58 15.07 -8.90 9.68
N ASP A 59 15.29 -8.98 8.37
CA ASP A 59 15.92 -10.12 7.69
C ASP A 59 17.20 -9.66 6.98
N ASP A 60 18.32 -10.28 7.32
CA ASP A 60 19.63 -9.98 6.72
C ASP A 60 19.63 -10.13 5.19
N ASN A 61 18.90 -11.12 4.65
CA ASN A 61 18.78 -11.27 3.18
C ASN A 61 18.03 -10.08 2.55
N THR A 62 17.06 -9.51 3.25
CA THR A 62 16.35 -8.32 2.77
C THR A 62 17.25 -7.08 2.83
N ILE A 63 18.08 -6.95 3.88
CA ILE A 63 19.10 -5.89 3.95
C ILE A 63 20.11 -6.02 2.80
N GLU A 64 20.59 -7.23 2.53
CA GLU A 64 21.50 -7.49 1.41
C GLU A 64 20.86 -7.22 0.05
N TRP A 65 19.55 -7.44 -0.08
CA TRP A 65 18.79 -7.13 -1.27
C TRP A 65 18.69 -5.60 -1.47
N TRP A 66 18.38 -4.86 -0.41
CA TRP A 66 18.36 -3.40 -0.41
C TRP A 66 19.72 -2.79 -0.80
N ALA A 67 20.82 -3.36 -0.30
CA ALA A 67 22.18 -2.92 -0.63
C ALA A 67 22.53 -3.04 -2.13
N LYS A 68 21.74 -3.78 -2.91
CA LYS A 68 21.89 -3.96 -4.36
C LYS A 68 20.96 -3.07 -5.18
N GLN A 69 20.07 -2.34 -4.55
CA GLN A 69 19.17 -1.42 -5.24
C GLN A 69 19.90 -0.14 -5.66
N SER A 70 19.26 0.69 -6.50
CA SER A 70 19.85 1.96 -6.92
C SER A 70 20.07 2.90 -5.74
N PRO A 71 21.05 3.81 -5.82
CA PRO A 71 21.29 4.80 -4.77
C PRO A 71 20.04 5.64 -4.45
N GLU A 72 19.22 5.94 -5.47
CA GLU A 72 17.98 6.69 -5.34
C GLU A 72 16.93 5.90 -4.53
N ALA A 73 16.77 4.60 -4.81
CA ALA A 73 15.88 3.74 -4.06
C ALA A 73 16.33 3.55 -2.60
N GLN A 74 17.64 3.45 -2.38
CA GLN A 74 18.20 3.38 -1.04
C GLN A 74 17.97 4.67 -0.26
N GLU A 75 18.23 5.83 -0.87
CA GLU A 75 18.00 7.14 -0.23
C GLU A 75 16.51 7.36 0.08
N GLU A 76 15.63 6.93 -0.83
CA GLU A 76 14.18 7.01 -0.62
C GLU A 76 13.74 6.15 0.56
N ALA A 77 14.20 4.91 0.63
CA ALA A 77 13.81 3.97 1.68
C ALA A 77 14.46 4.27 3.05
N PHE A 78 15.74 4.67 3.06
CA PHE A 78 16.55 4.80 4.29
C PHE A 78 16.84 6.25 4.70
N GLY A 79 16.54 7.25 3.87
CA GLY A 79 16.77 8.66 4.21
C GLY A 79 16.07 9.05 5.51
N GLU A 80 16.76 9.77 6.38
CA GLU A 80 16.31 10.07 7.77
C GLU A 80 15.28 11.20 7.87
N GLU A 81 15.16 12.02 6.84
CA GLU A 81 14.29 13.19 6.89
C GLU A 81 12.80 12.82 6.92
N GLY A 82 12.07 13.44 7.85
CA GLY A 82 10.61 13.34 7.91
C GLY A 82 10.06 12.04 8.47
N ARG A 83 10.87 11.19 9.10
CA ARG A 83 10.40 9.95 9.71
C ARG A 83 9.45 10.20 10.88
N LEU A 84 8.43 9.38 10.97
CA LEU A 84 7.43 9.42 12.05
C LEU A 84 7.56 8.18 12.93
N SER A 85 7.22 8.33 14.21
CA SER A 85 7.07 7.17 15.06
C SER A 85 6.01 6.21 14.49
N ALA A 86 6.17 4.90 14.73
CA ALA A 86 5.19 3.89 14.29
C ALA A 86 3.76 4.26 14.74
N THR A 87 3.60 4.77 15.95
CA THR A 87 2.30 5.19 16.50
C THR A 87 1.70 6.37 15.72
N ASP A 88 2.51 7.38 15.38
CA ASP A 88 2.03 8.55 14.62
C ASP A 88 1.75 8.19 13.17
N ALA A 89 2.62 7.38 12.55
CA ALA A 89 2.46 6.86 11.20
C ALA A 89 1.11 6.13 11.04
N PHE A 90 0.83 5.17 11.91
CA PHE A 90 -0.41 4.39 11.86
C PHE A 90 -1.65 5.17 12.33
N THR A 91 -1.46 6.22 13.13
CA THR A 91 -2.52 7.19 13.42
C THR A 91 -2.88 8.01 12.18
N GLN A 92 -1.89 8.44 11.39
CA GLN A 92 -2.13 9.14 10.13
C GLN A 92 -2.77 8.22 9.08
N LEU A 93 -2.27 6.98 8.93
CA LEU A 93 -2.87 5.99 8.05
C LEU A 93 -4.34 5.74 8.41
N TYR A 94 -4.66 5.55 9.69
CA TYR A 94 -6.02 5.37 10.16
C TYR A 94 -6.94 6.53 9.73
N LYS A 95 -6.49 7.78 9.93
CA LYS A 95 -7.23 8.98 9.51
C LYS A 95 -7.40 9.04 7.99
N PHE A 96 -6.35 8.74 7.25
CA PHE A 96 -6.38 8.71 5.79
C PHE A 96 -7.37 7.66 5.27
N CYS A 97 -7.49 6.51 5.91
CA CYS A 97 -8.42 5.43 5.55
C CYS A 97 -9.87 5.71 5.94
N TRP A 98 -10.15 6.78 6.70
CA TRP A 98 -11.50 7.05 7.21
C TRP A 98 -12.54 7.17 6.10
N GLY A 99 -13.62 6.38 6.19
CA GLY A 99 -14.70 6.37 5.20
C GLY A 99 -14.41 5.58 3.92
N ALA A 100 -13.22 4.96 3.81
CA ALA A 100 -12.96 4.03 2.71
C ALA A 100 -13.78 2.74 2.86
N SER A 101 -14.18 2.16 1.74
CA SER A 101 -15.01 0.95 1.68
C SER A 101 -14.22 -0.31 1.30
N CYS A 102 -13.08 -0.16 0.63
CA CYS A 102 -12.20 -1.26 0.24
C CYS A 102 -10.73 -0.85 0.33
N PHE A 103 -9.88 -1.84 0.63
CA PHE A 103 -8.45 -1.68 0.85
C PHE A 103 -7.70 -2.70 -0.01
N TRP A 104 -6.75 -2.23 -0.77
CA TRP A 104 -6.05 -2.98 -1.80
C TRP A 104 -4.56 -2.99 -1.55
N SER A 105 -3.89 -4.06 -1.96
CA SER A 105 -2.44 -4.05 -2.19
C SER A 105 -2.06 -5.12 -3.23
N ASN A 106 -0.84 -5.05 -3.73
CA ASN A 106 -0.31 -6.01 -4.68
C ASN A 106 0.30 -7.22 -3.95
N GLY A 107 -0.57 -8.00 -3.32
CA GLY A 107 -0.25 -9.06 -2.39
C GLY A 107 -0.84 -8.78 -1.02
N ALA A 108 -2.16 -8.66 -0.94
CA ALA A 108 -2.87 -8.30 0.29
C ALA A 108 -2.60 -9.25 1.47
N GLY A 109 -2.15 -10.47 1.20
CA GLY A 109 -1.65 -11.41 2.20
C GLY A 109 -0.33 -10.98 2.85
N PHE A 110 0.32 -9.93 2.37
CA PHE A 110 1.53 -9.35 2.94
C PHE A 110 1.26 -7.93 3.47
N ASP A 111 1.10 -6.93 2.62
CA ASP A 111 1.01 -5.52 3.05
C ASP A 111 -0.08 -5.26 4.08
N ILE A 112 -1.29 -5.76 3.83
CA ILE A 112 -2.42 -5.59 4.76
C ILE A 112 -2.15 -6.32 6.07
N VAL A 113 -1.56 -7.51 6.04
CA VAL A 113 -1.26 -8.30 7.23
C VAL A 113 -0.12 -7.69 8.05
N VAL A 114 0.90 -7.13 7.39
CA VAL A 114 1.94 -6.36 8.08
C VAL A 114 1.33 -5.13 8.76
N CYS A 115 0.46 -4.38 8.07
CA CYS A 115 -0.25 -3.26 8.69
C CYS A 115 -1.14 -3.70 9.88
N ASP A 116 -1.84 -4.85 9.77
CA ASP A 116 -2.62 -5.41 10.89
C ASP A 116 -1.71 -5.68 12.09
N THR A 117 -0.51 -6.22 11.87
CA THR A 117 0.48 -6.44 12.94
C THR A 117 0.85 -5.13 13.64
N TYR A 118 1.12 -4.06 12.90
CA TYR A 118 1.41 -2.76 13.50
C TYR A 118 0.23 -2.21 14.30
N PHE A 119 -0.97 -2.25 13.75
CA PHE A 119 -2.17 -1.82 14.49
C PHE A 119 -2.34 -2.59 15.80
N ASP A 120 -2.10 -3.89 15.78
CA ASP A 120 -2.17 -4.76 16.97
C ASP A 120 -1.11 -4.38 18.01
N ARG A 121 0.15 -4.17 17.58
CA ARG A 121 1.27 -3.80 18.45
C ARG A 121 1.07 -2.43 19.11
N ILE A 122 0.49 -1.45 18.42
CA ILE A 122 0.16 -0.14 18.98
C ILE A 122 -1.22 -0.12 19.67
N GLN A 123 -1.86 -1.27 19.85
CA GLN A 123 -3.16 -1.45 20.52
C GLN A 123 -4.29 -0.61 19.90
N LYS A 124 -4.34 -0.53 18.57
CA LYS A 124 -5.41 0.12 17.81
C LYS A 124 -6.07 -0.86 16.85
N ALA A 125 -7.37 -0.71 16.64
CA ALA A 125 -8.05 -1.47 15.60
C ALA A 125 -7.66 -0.93 14.21
N ALA A 126 -7.43 -1.85 13.24
CA ALA A 126 -7.26 -1.47 11.85
C ALA A 126 -8.54 -0.80 11.29
N PRO A 127 -8.40 0.13 10.31
CA PRO A 127 -9.55 0.85 9.76
C PRO A 127 -10.42 0.00 8.82
N TRP A 128 -9.98 -1.20 8.48
CA TRP A 128 -10.69 -2.13 7.58
C TRP A 128 -11.30 -3.30 8.29
N LYS A 129 -12.21 -3.94 7.57
CA LYS A 129 -12.76 -5.26 7.92
C LYS A 129 -12.20 -6.30 6.94
N TYR A 130 -12.02 -7.56 7.36
CA TYR A 130 -11.41 -8.60 6.53
C TYR A 130 -12.08 -8.77 5.16
N TRP A 131 -13.40 -8.55 5.07
CA TRP A 131 -14.15 -8.64 3.80
C TRP A 131 -13.97 -7.42 2.87
N ALA A 132 -13.39 -6.34 3.37
CA ALA A 132 -13.10 -5.13 2.60
C ALA A 132 -11.73 -5.17 1.90
N VAL A 133 -10.90 -6.18 2.19
CA VAL A 133 -9.57 -6.35 1.61
C VAL A 133 -9.67 -6.94 0.21
N ARG A 134 -8.81 -6.48 -0.69
CA ARG A 134 -8.70 -6.91 -2.09
C ARG A 134 -7.23 -7.09 -2.47
N ASP A 135 -6.98 -8.06 -3.34
CA ASP A 135 -5.66 -8.29 -3.93
C ASP A 135 -5.63 -7.87 -5.40
N VAL A 136 -4.69 -7.00 -5.74
CA VAL A 136 -4.50 -6.48 -7.10
C VAL A 136 -4.15 -7.60 -8.08
N ARG A 137 -3.36 -8.60 -7.67
CA ARG A 137 -2.97 -9.74 -8.51
C ARG A 137 -4.17 -10.47 -9.07
N THR A 138 -5.23 -10.63 -8.27
CA THR A 138 -6.48 -11.24 -8.72
C THR A 138 -7.11 -10.51 -9.92
N ILE A 139 -6.97 -9.17 -9.95
CA ILE A 139 -7.48 -8.36 -11.06
C ILE A 139 -6.56 -8.44 -12.28
N PHE A 140 -5.24 -8.42 -12.06
CA PHE A 140 -4.25 -8.48 -13.14
C PHE A 140 -4.20 -9.87 -13.79
N ASP A 141 -4.55 -10.93 -13.05
CA ASP A 141 -4.65 -12.30 -13.57
C ASP A 141 -5.86 -12.54 -14.50
N LEU A 142 -6.73 -11.54 -14.71
CA LEU A 142 -7.83 -11.64 -15.67
C LEU A 142 -7.38 -11.64 -17.14
N GLY A 143 -6.08 -11.49 -17.41
CA GLY A 143 -5.53 -11.50 -18.77
C GLY A 143 -5.73 -10.18 -19.53
N ILE A 144 -6.10 -9.12 -18.84
CA ILE A 144 -6.20 -7.75 -19.36
C ILE A 144 -4.93 -7.00 -18.98
N ASP A 145 -4.24 -6.39 -19.94
CA ASP A 145 -3.07 -5.57 -19.68
C ASP A 145 -3.47 -4.36 -18.80
N PRO A 146 -2.95 -4.24 -17.57
CA PRO A 146 -3.29 -3.15 -16.67
C PRO A 146 -2.70 -1.81 -17.09
N LYS A 147 -1.78 -1.76 -18.04
CA LYS A 147 -1.13 -0.53 -18.55
C LYS A 147 -0.68 0.40 -17.43
N MET A 148 -0.01 -0.16 -16.44
CA MET A 148 0.52 0.64 -15.33
C MET A 148 1.57 1.63 -15.82
N PRO A 149 1.60 2.88 -15.31
CA PRO A 149 2.67 3.81 -15.60
C PRO A 149 4.02 3.27 -15.07
N GLN A 150 5.10 3.68 -15.75
CA GLN A 150 6.43 3.47 -15.18
C GLN A 150 6.65 4.48 -14.06
N VAL A 151 7.09 3.98 -12.92
CA VAL A 151 7.36 4.76 -11.70
C VAL A 151 8.77 4.48 -11.20
N THR A 152 9.25 5.29 -10.28
CA THR A 152 10.50 5.02 -9.57
C THR A 152 10.33 3.75 -8.74
N ALA A 153 11.10 2.73 -9.08
CA ALA A 153 11.02 1.45 -8.38
C ALA A 153 11.31 1.62 -6.87
N HIS A 154 10.53 0.93 -6.06
CA HIS A 154 10.66 0.92 -4.60
C HIS A 154 10.38 2.27 -3.92
N ASN A 155 9.46 3.04 -4.49
CA ASN A 155 8.80 4.15 -3.81
C ASN A 155 7.35 3.75 -3.52
N ALA A 156 7.03 3.47 -2.26
CA ALA A 156 5.75 2.90 -1.86
C ALA A 156 4.52 3.71 -2.34
N VAL A 157 4.59 5.05 -2.37
CA VAL A 157 3.43 5.84 -2.84
C VAL A 157 3.31 5.83 -4.36
N GLU A 158 4.42 5.83 -5.10
CA GLU A 158 4.40 5.74 -6.57
C GLU A 158 3.92 4.36 -7.02
N ASP A 159 4.37 3.29 -6.35
CA ASP A 159 3.92 1.93 -6.61
C ASP A 159 2.41 1.78 -6.31
N ALA A 160 1.92 2.32 -5.20
CA ALA A 160 0.49 2.35 -4.89
C ALA A 160 -0.32 3.13 -5.95
N VAL A 161 0.20 4.26 -6.48
CA VAL A 161 -0.42 5.01 -7.59
C VAL A 161 -0.49 4.17 -8.86
N ALA A 162 0.62 3.54 -9.26
CA ALA A 162 0.67 2.71 -10.46
C ALA A 162 -0.31 1.53 -10.38
N GLN A 163 -0.36 0.85 -9.25
CA GLN A 163 -1.29 -0.25 -8.99
C GLN A 163 -2.76 0.22 -9.04
N ALA A 164 -3.08 1.36 -8.44
CA ALA A 164 -4.44 1.94 -8.47
C ALA A 164 -4.87 2.27 -9.91
N ILE A 165 -3.99 2.88 -10.71
CA ILE A 165 -4.22 3.15 -12.13
C ILE A 165 -4.41 1.84 -12.91
N GLY A 166 -3.60 0.81 -12.63
CA GLY A 166 -3.77 -0.50 -13.23
C GLY A 166 -5.16 -1.10 -12.98
N VAL A 167 -5.65 -1.02 -11.74
CA VAL A 167 -7.02 -1.46 -11.40
C VAL A 167 -8.08 -0.65 -12.15
N GLN A 168 -7.92 0.68 -12.27
CA GLN A 168 -8.81 1.52 -13.05
C GLN A 168 -8.83 1.11 -14.52
N ASN A 169 -7.67 0.92 -15.14
CA ASN A 169 -7.55 0.53 -16.54
C ASN A 169 -8.23 -0.81 -16.83
N VAL A 170 -7.97 -1.83 -16.02
CA VAL A 170 -8.65 -3.13 -16.15
C VAL A 170 -10.16 -2.99 -16.00
N SER A 171 -10.62 -2.16 -15.04
CA SER A 171 -12.04 -1.91 -14.81
C SER A 171 -12.72 -1.25 -16.00
N GLN A 172 -12.05 -0.29 -16.67
CA GLN A 172 -12.58 0.37 -17.86
C GLN A 172 -12.78 -0.66 -19.00
N VAL A 173 -11.80 -1.52 -19.25
CA VAL A 173 -11.93 -2.59 -20.27
C VAL A 173 -13.10 -3.51 -19.95
N LEU A 174 -13.26 -3.92 -18.68
CA LEU A 174 -14.40 -4.75 -18.28
C LEU A 174 -15.75 -4.05 -18.53
N MET A 175 -15.84 -2.76 -18.21
CA MET A 175 -17.07 -1.96 -18.41
C MET A 175 -17.40 -1.79 -19.90
N GLU A 176 -16.41 -1.60 -20.77
CA GLU A 176 -16.60 -1.58 -22.23
C GLU A 176 -17.21 -2.89 -22.76
N HIS A 177 -16.96 -4.00 -22.08
CA HIS A 177 -17.55 -5.32 -22.41
C HIS A 177 -18.83 -5.63 -21.61
N GLY A 178 -19.44 -4.62 -20.97
CA GLY A 178 -20.71 -4.76 -20.24
C GLY A 178 -20.57 -5.40 -18.85
N ILE A 179 -19.36 -5.59 -18.35
CA ILE A 179 -19.08 -6.15 -17.02
C ILE A 179 -18.86 -5.00 -16.06
N THR A 180 -19.68 -4.87 -15.02
CA THR A 180 -19.45 -3.89 -13.94
C THR A 180 -18.74 -4.57 -12.78
N PRO A 181 -17.43 -4.35 -12.60
CA PRO A 181 -16.70 -4.95 -11.48
C PRO A 181 -17.08 -4.31 -10.14
N PHE A 182 -16.70 -4.96 -9.05
CA PHE A 182 -16.83 -4.46 -7.67
C PHE A 182 -18.26 -4.10 -7.23
N LYS A 183 -19.27 -4.79 -7.74
CA LYS A 183 -20.64 -4.70 -7.21
C LYS A 183 -20.64 -5.05 -5.73
N LYS A 184 -21.27 -4.21 -4.90
CA LYS A 184 -21.51 -4.57 -3.51
C LYS A 184 -22.39 -5.83 -3.47
N TYR A 185 -21.84 -6.92 -2.94
CA TYR A 185 -22.68 -8.01 -2.48
C TYR A 185 -23.52 -7.48 -1.31
N LYS A 186 -24.82 -7.56 -1.44
CA LYS A 186 -25.77 -7.20 -0.38
C LYS A 186 -25.79 -8.30 0.68
#